data_0751aa3b8facff5387fe6fc634b90f04
#
_entry.id   0751aa3b8facff5387fe6fc634b90f04
#
_cell.length_a   1.000
_cell.length_b   1.000
_cell.length_c   1.000
_cell.angle_alpha   90.00
_cell.angle_beta   90.00
_cell.angle_gamma   90.00
#
_symmetry.space_group_name_H-M   'P 1'
#
loop_
_entity.id
_entity.type
_entity.pdbx_description
1 polymer ?
#
loop_
_entity_poly.entity_id
_entity_poly.type
_entity_poly.pdbx_seq_one_letter_code
_entity_poly.pdbx_strand_id
1 'polypeptide(L)'
;ADVIANELGCPLYYVRFDSVISSYLGETSSNLRRVFDFATNGLSVLFFDEFDAIGKSRDISEEVGELKRVVNSYLQMMDNFQGKSIIITATNHEKLLDSALWRRFEKVIRFDLPGKSEIGRLLQLRLQGVHLRDFSVTDVIDLFSGFSYSDITKICQIAIKYMVMNEQSQLSENDLKLGLNSYMDDRPKD
;
A
#
# COMPACT_ATOMS: atom_id res chain seq x y z
N ALA A 1 -7.60 0.81 -2.73
CA ALA A 1 -8.23 0.78 -4.06
C ALA A 1 -9.43 -0.17 -4.06
N ASP A 2 -9.29 -1.41 -3.61
CA ASP A 2 -10.35 -2.45 -3.60
C ASP A 2 -11.64 -2.00 -2.92
N VAL A 3 -11.53 -1.42 -1.73
CA VAL A 3 -12.70 -0.92 -0.99
C VAL A 3 -13.47 0.12 -1.82
N ILE A 4 -12.77 1.04 -2.47
CA ILE A 4 -13.40 2.08 -3.30
C ILE A 4 -14.10 1.45 -4.51
N ALA A 5 -13.45 0.51 -5.19
CA ALA A 5 -14.03 -0.18 -6.33
C ALA A 5 -15.29 -0.99 -5.95
N ASN A 6 -15.22 -1.70 -4.81
CA ASN A 6 -16.36 -2.46 -4.28
C ASN A 6 -17.53 -1.56 -3.87
N GLU A 7 -17.27 -0.45 -3.18
CA GLU A 7 -18.31 0.51 -2.79
C GLU A 7 -18.99 1.17 -4.00
N LEU A 8 -18.23 1.39 -5.08
CA LEU A 8 -18.76 1.96 -6.32
C LEU A 8 -19.38 0.91 -7.26
N GLY A 9 -19.22 -0.38 -6.96
CA GLY A 9 -19.69 -1.46 -7.83
C GLY A 9 -19.03 -1.47 -9.19
N CYS A 10 -17.76 -1.06 -9.29
CA CYS A 10 -17.04 -0.94 -10.55
C CYS A 10 -15.75 -1.78 -10.53
N PRO A 11 -15.21 -2.14 -11.72
CA PRO A 11 -13.97 -2.91 -11.80
C PRO A 11 -12.76 -2.12 -11.30
N LEU A 12 -11.82 -2.84 -10.65
CA LEU A 12 -10.50 -2.35 -10.28
C LEU A 12 -9.48 -2.88 -11.29
N TYR A 13 -8.70 -1.98 -11.88
CA TYR A 13 -7.57 -2.32 -12.73
C TYR A 13 -6.27 -1.95 -12.04
N TYR A 14 -5.48 -2.96 -11.79
CA TYR A 14 -4.17 -2.83 -11.16
C TYR A 14 -3.11 -2.56 -12.23
N VAL A 15 -2.51 -1.40 -12.19
CA VAL A 15 -1.46 -1.00 -13.12
C VAL A 15 -0.13 -0.95 -12.37
N ARG A 16 0.71 -1.93 -12.61
CA ARG A 16 2.07 -1.91 -12.10
C ARG A 16 2.90 -0.96 -12.96
N PHE A 17 3.40 0.10 -12.34
CA PHE A 17 4.12 1.15 -13.05
C PHE A 17 5.44 0.64 -13.65
N ASP A 18 6.13 -0.27 -12.96
CA ASP A 18 7.34 -0.95 -13.44
C ASP A 18 7.11 -1.74 -14.75
N SER A 19 5.94 -2.36 -14.90
CA SER A 19 5.61 -3.12 -16.11
C SER A 19 5.12 -2.24 -17.27
N VAL A 20 4.77 -1.00 -17.01
CA VAL A 20 4.42 -0.02 -18.04
C VAL A 20 5.68 0.64 -18.61
N ILE A 21 6.71 0.80 -17.78
CA ILE A 21 8.02 1.31 -18.20
C ILE A 21 8.72 0.23 -19.03
N SER A 22 8.84 0.48 -20.32
CA SER A 22 9.62 -0.35 -21.25
C SER A 22 11.02 0.24 -21.42
N SER A 23 11.99 -0.61 -21.76
CA SER A 23 13.33 -0.18 -22.16
C SER A 23 13.31 0.71 -23.43
N TYR A 24 12.18 0.77 -24.12
CA TYR A 24 11.94 1.65 -25.27
C TYR A 24 10.93 2.73 -24.90
N LEU A 25 11.38 3.97 -24.86
CA LEU A 25 10.61 5.16 -24.45
C LEU A 25 9.30 5.38 -25.19
N GLY A 26 9.29 5.14 -26.50
CA GLY A 26 8.08 5.29 -27.31
C GLY A 26 6.97 4.33 -26.90
N GLU A 27 7.34 3.15 -26.41
CA GLU A 27 6.40 2.14 -25.91
C GLU A 27 5.79 2.53 -24.57
N THR A 28 6.58 3.08 -23.65
CA THR A 28 6.08 3.51 -22.33
C THR A 28 4.95 4.53 -22.44
N SER A 29 5.15 5.59 -23.23
CA SER A 29 4.10 6.60 -23.44
C SER A 29 2.89 6.02 -24.16
N SER A 30 3.09 5.09 -25.10
CA SER A 30 2.01 4.39 -25.80
C SER A 30 1.22 3.47 -24.85
N ASN A 31 1.92 2.73 -23.97
CA ASN A 31 1.29 1.87 -23.00
C ASN A 31 0.46 2.66 -21.99
N LEU A 32 1.02 3.75 -21.45
CA LEU A 32 0.27 4.66 -20.58
C LEU A 32 -0.99 5.19 -21.26
N ARG A 33 -0.87 5.64 -22.52
CA ARG A 33 -2.03 6.15 -23.27
C ARG A 33 -3.12 5.08 -23.39
N ARG A 34 -2.78 3.85 -23.72
CA ARG A 34 -3.75 2.74 -23.79
C ARG A 34 -4.49 2.53 -22.47
N VAL A 35 -3.78 2.64 -21.33
CA VAL A 35 -4.39 2.50 -20.00
C VAL A 35 -5.41 3.63 -19.76
N PHE A 36 -5.04 4.86 -20.06
CA PHE A 36 -5.93 6.02 -19.90
C PHE A 36 -7.12 5.97 -20.87
N ASP A 37 -6.88 5.64 -22.15
CA ASP A 37 -7.94 5.48 -23.15
C ASP A 37 -8.93 4.37 -22.75
N PHE A 38 -8.43 3.27 -22.20
CA PHE A 38 -9.27 2.20 -21.68
C PHE A 38 -10.17 2.70 -20.54
N ALA A 39 -9.63 3.52 -19.63
CA ALA A 39 -10.36 4.07 -18.50
C ALA A 39 -11.43 5.10 -18.88
N THR A 40 -11.41 5.65 -20.08
CA THR A 40 -12.47 6.56 -20.56
C THR A 40 -13.76 5.84 -20.92
N ASN A 41 -13.70 4.53 -21.22
CA ASN A 41 -14.84 3.77 -21.76
C ASN A 41 -15.89 3.35 -20.71
N GLY A 42 -15.72 3.70 -19.44
CA GLY A 42 -16.68 3.37 -18.38
C GLY A 42 -16.20 3.78 -17.02
N LEU A 43 -17.03 3.57 -16.00
CA LEU A 43 -16.63 3.78 -14.61
C LEU A 43 -15.74 2.62 -14.15
N SER A 44 -14.54 2.94 -13.68
CA SER A 44 -13.58 1.99 -13.14
C SER A 44 -12.67 2.67 -12.12
N VAL A 45 -11.94 1.89 -11.35
CA VAL A 45 -10.81 2.37 -10.54
C VAL A 45 -9.52 1.90 -11.19
N LEU A 46 -8.66 2.83 -11.58
CA LEU A 46 -7.29 2.55 -11.97
C LEU A 46 -6.38 2.77 -10.77
N PHE A 47 -5.65 1.74 -10.41
CA PHE A 47 -4.70 1.82 -9.30
C PHE A 47 -3.26 1.65 -9.80
N PHE A 48 -2.51 2.74 -9.74
CA PHE A 48 -1.07 2.76 -10.04
C PHE A 48 -0.29 2.56 -8.74
N ASP A 49 0.35 1.40 -8.62
CA ASP A 49 1.20 1.08 -7.47
C ASP A 49 2.67 1.37 -7.77
N GLU A 50 3.46 1.52 -6.70
CA GLU A 50 4.91 1.79 -6.79
C GLU A 50 5.25 2.98 -7.68
N PHE A 51 4.47 4.03 -7.57
CA PHE A 51 4.63 5.22 -8.42
C PHE A 51 5.97 5.94 -8.22
N ASP A 52 6.67 5.65 -7.13
CA ASP A 52 8.04 6.13 -6.87
C ASP A 52 9.10 5.51 -7.79
N ALA A 53 8.78 4.46 -8.55
CA ALA A 53 9.65 3.97 -9.62
C ALA A 53 10.04 5.08 -10.60
N ILE A 54 9.16 6.08 -10.80
CA ILE A 54 9.43 7.29 -11.59
C ILE A 54 10.53 8.17 -10.94
N GLY A 55 10.65 8.16 -9.62
CA GLY A 55 11.58 9.02 -8.87
C GLY A 55 12.95 8.41 -8.64
N LYS A 56 13.05 7.08 -8.58
CA LYS A 56 14.28 6.36 -8.18
C LYS A 56 15.41 6.42 -9.21
N SER A 57 15.10 6.60 -10.48
CA SER A 57 16.11 6.60 -11.55
C SER A 57 16.81 7.95 -11.74
N ARG A 58 16.76 8.86 -10.76
CA ARG A 58 17.42 10.17 -10.83
C ARG A 58 18.96 10.12 -10.71
N ASP A 59 19.52 9.00 -10.29
CA ASP A 59 20.95 8.88 -10.00
C ASP A 59 21.80 8.44 -11.20
N ILE A 60 21.21 8.10 -12.36
CA ILE A 60 21.92 7.69 -13.57
C ILE A 60 21.70 8.74 -14.66
N SER A 61 22.75 9.43 -15.07
CA SER A 61 22.71 10.68 -15.84
C SER A 61 22.06 10.63 -17.23
N GLU A 62 21.95 9.48 -17.88
CA GLU A 62 21.30 9.35 -19.19
C GLU A 62 19.80 8.99 -19.08
N GLU A 63 19.39 8.24 -18.06
CA GLU A 63 17.99 7.85 -17.82
C GLU A 63 17.13 9.00 -17.28
N VAL A 64 17.73 10.05 -16.70
CA VAL A 64 17.01 11.19 -16.10
C VAL A 64 16.12 11.93 -17.12
N GLY A 65 16.61 12.06 -18.37
CA GLY A 65 15.83 12.70 -19.43
C GLY A 65 14.61 11.91 -19.85
N GLU A 66 14.72 10.61 -19.83
CA GLU A 66 13.71 9.67 -20.28
C GLU A 66 12.56 9.55 -19.29
N LEU A 67 12.87 9.39 -18.02
CA LEU A 67 11.87 9.34 -16.97
C LEU A 67 11.11 10.64 -16.80
N LYS A 68 11.78 11.79 -16.97
CA LYS A 68 11.07 13.08 -17.02
C LYS A 68 10.04 13.14 -18.14
N ARG A 69 10.33 12.54 -19.30
CA ARG A 69 9.37 12.47 -20.41
C ARG A 69 8.17 11.56 -20.07
N VAL A 70 8.41 10.42 -19.40
CA VAL A 70 7.34 9.53 -18.94
C VAL A 70 6.46 10.22 -17.91
N VAL A 71 7.06 10.88 -16.92
CA VAL A 71 6.35 11.71 -15.94
C VAL A 71 5.50 12.77 -16.63
N ASN A 72 6.09 13.52 -17.54
CA ASN A 72 5.37 14.57 -18.26
C ASN A 72 4.23 13.99 -19.11
N SER A 73 4.43 12.85 -19.76
CA SER A 73 3.37 12.16 -20.50
C SER A 73 2.24 11.73 -19.58
N TYR A 74 2.54 11.16 -18.42
CA TYR A 74 1.56 10.80 -17.41
C TYR A 74 0.77 12.03 -16.92
N LEU A 75 1.47 13.11 -16.60
CA LEU A 75 0.85 14.38 -16.19
C LEU A 75 -0.10 14.95 -17.25
N GLN A 76 0.33 14.94 -18.52
CA GLN A 76 -0.52 15.38 -19.62
C GLN A 76 -1.76 14.49 -19.78
N MET A 77 -1.62 13.18 -19.59
CA MET A 77 -2.76 12.27 -19.65
C MET A 77 -3.72 12.50 -18.49
N MET A 78 -3.22 12.74 -17.28
CA MET A 78 -4.07 13.14 -16.14
C MET A 78 -4.80 14.46 -16.42
N ASP A 79 -4.09 15.50 -16.89
CA ASP A 79 -4.68 16.82 -17.17
C ASP A 79 -5.78 16.76 -18.26
N ASN A 80 -5.65 15.84 -19.20
CA ASN A 80 -6.58 15.65 -20.31
C ASN A 80 -7.61 14.54 -20.08
N PHE A 81 -7.58 13.88 -18.92
CA PHE A 81 -8.49 12.78 -18.63
C PHE A 81 -9.91 13.29 -18.41
N GLN A 82 -10.84 12.85 -19.26
CA GLN A 82 -12.26 13.21 -19.20
C GLN A 82 -13.16 12.01 -18.90
N GLY A 83 -12.58 10.90 -18.46
CA GLY A 83 -13.31 9.69 -18.08
C GLY A 83 -14.03 9.86 -16.73
N LYS A 84 -14.94 8.92 -16.45
CA LYS A 84 -15.63 8.82 -15.15
C LYS A 84 -14.86 7.99 -14.14
N SER A 85 -13.76 7.36 -14.54
CA SER A 85 -12.96 6.49 -13.71
C SER A 85 -12.15 7.25 -12.67
N ILE A 86 -11.91 6.62 -11.53
CA ILE A 86 -11.08 7.15 -10.46
C ILE A 86 -9.65 6.67 -10.66
N ILE A 87 -8.70 7.60 -10.67
CA ILE A 87 -7.28 7.30 -10.75
C ILE A 87 -6.70 7.38 -9.33
N ILE A 88 -6.16 6.28 -8.86
CA ILE A 88 -5.51 6.17 -7.55
C ILE A 88 -4.04 5.84 -7.79
N THR A 89 -3.17 6.58 -7.15
CA THR A 89 -1.71 6.38 -7.22
C THR A 89 -1.18 6.15 -5.81
N ALA A 90 -0.37 5.12 -5.61
CA ALA A 90 0.27 4.84 -4.33
C ALA A 90 1.79 4.94 -4.43
N THR A 91 2.41 5.47 -3.38
CA THR A 91 3.85 5.57 -3.24
C THR A 91 4.28 5.44 -1.78
N ASN A 92 5.42 4.80 -1.56
CA ASN A 92 6.09 4.75 -0.26
C ASN A 92 7.17 5.86 -0.13
N HIS A 93 7.45 6.59 -1.21
CA HIS A 93 8.52 7.60 -1.28
C HIS A 93 7.99 8.95 -1.75
N GLU A 94 7.12 9.57 -0.95
CA GLU A 94 6.53 10.87 -1.29
C GLU A 94 7.56 11.96 -1.64
N LYS A 95 8.74 11.92 -1.02
CA LYS A 95 9.82 12.89 -1.23
C LYS A 95 10.47 12.81 -2.61
N LEU A 96 10.32 11.69 -3.31
CA LEU A 96 10.85 11.50 -4.66
C LEU A 96 9.94 12.10 -5.73
N LEU A 97 8.69 12.40 -5.38
CA LEU A 97 7.71 12.95 -6.31
C LEU A 97 7.79 14.46 -6.38
N ASP A 98 7.76 15.00 -7.60
CA ASP A 98 7.80 16.44 -7.85
C ASP A 98 6.50 17.12 -7.36
N SER A 99 6.62 18.37 -6.93
CA SER A 99 5.48 19.22 -6.55
C SER A 99 4.44 19.38 -7.66
N ALA A 100 4.87 19.27 -8.92
CA ALA A 100 3.97 19.32 -10.07
C ALA A 100 2.99 18.13 -10.12
N LEU A 101 3.41 16.95 -9.65
CA LEU A 101 2.55 15.77 -9.52
C LEU A 101 1.48 15.98 -8.44
N TRP A 102 1.90 16.47 -7.27
CA TRP A 102 0.97 16.68 -6.15
C TRP A 102 -0.19 17.62 -6.46
N ARG A 103 0.07 18.65 -7.27
CA ARG A 103 -0.95 19.63 -7.65
C ARG A 103 -2.06 19.08 -8.55
N ARG A 104 -1.86 17.90 -9.14
CA ARG A 104 -2.82 17.27 -10.06
C ARG A 104 -3.73 16.25 -9.40
N PHE A 105 -3.40 15.86 -8.17
CA PHE A 105 -4.27 15.02 -7.40
C PHE A 105 -5.30 15.86 -6.63
N GLU A 106 -6.57 15.57 -6.83
CA GLU A 106 -7.67 16.24 -6.12
C GLU A 106 -7.65 15.94 -4.63
N LYS A 107 -7.15 14.74 -4.26
CA LYS A 107 -7.10 14.27 -2.89
C LYS A 107 -5.80 13.51 -2.61
N VAL A 108 -5.13 13.89 -1.55
CA VAL A 108 -3.98 13.16 -0.99
C VAL A 108 -4.43 12.50 0.30
N ILE A 109 -4.21 11.20 0.41
CA ILE A 109 -4.52 10.41 1.61
C ILE A 109 -3.19 9.87 2.14
N ARG A 110 -2.86 10.20 3.39
CA ARG A 110 -1.68 9.66 4.07
C ARG A 110 -2.09 8.52 4.98
N PHE A 111 -1.29 7.47 4.97
CA PHE A 111 -1.40 6.34 5.87
C PHE A 111 -0.23 6.38 6.85
N ASP A 112 -0.48 7.03 7.98
CA ASP A 112 0.51 7.11 9.06
C ASP A 112 0.50 5.82 9.90
N LEU A 113 1.51 5.68 10.79
CA LEU A 113 1.50 4.59 11.76
C LEU A 113 0.28 4.72 12.69
N PRO A 114 -0.31 3.59 13.11
CA PRO A 114 -1.48 3.64 13.98
C PRO A 114 -1.14 4.19 15.36
N GLY A 115 -2.01 5.03 15.88
CA GLY A 115 -2.01 5.42 17.30
C GLY A 115 -2.64 4.34 18.19
N LYS A 116 -2.61 4.52 19.51
CA LYS A 116 -3.13 3.53 20.47
C LYS A 116 -4.58 3.11 20.21
N SER A 117 -5.42 4.06 19.82
CA SER A 117 -6.84 3.79 19.51
C SER A 117 -6.98 2.87 18.30
N GLU A 118 -6.23 3.16 17.24
CA GLU A 118 -6.24 2.39 16.00
C GLU A 118 -5.62 1.00 16.21
N ILE A 119 -4.55 0.89 17.00
CA ILE A 119 -3.95 -0.40 17.40
C ILE A 119 -5.00 -1.25 18.12
N GLY A 120 -5.70 -0.68 19.10
CA GLY A 120 -6.73 -1.39 19.85
C GLY A 120 -7.84 -1.93 18.92
N ARG A 121 -8.35 -1.10 18.01
CA ARG A 121 -9.35 -1.52 17.02
C ARG A 121 -8.83 -2.60 16.07
N LEU A 122 -7.59 -2.48 15.62
CA LEU A 122 -6.97 -3.47 14.75
C LEU A 122 -6.80 -4.82 15.46
N LEU A 123 -6.32 -4.81 16.70
CA LEU A 123 -6.18 -6.03 17.51
C LEU A 123 -7.54 -6.70 17.74
N GLN A 124 -8.58 -5.93 18.09
CA GLN A 124 -9.94 -6.47 18.22
C GLN A 124 -10.39 -7.17 16.93
N LEU A 125 -10.13 -6.55 15.78
CA LEU A 125 -10.50 -7.12 14.48
C LEU A 125 -9.69 -8.39 14.15
N ARG A 126 -8.38 -8.38 14.41
CA ARG A 126 -7.49 -9.50 14.05
C ARG A 126 -7.59 -10.68 15.01
N LEU A 127 -7.99 -10.44 16.25
CA LEU A 127 -8.20 -11.47 17.26
C LEU A 127 -9.69 -11.84 17.44
N GLN A 128 -10.55 -11.36 16.54
CA GLN A 128 -11.96 -11.70 16.57
C GLN A 128 -12.14 -13.23 16.42
N GLY A 129 -12.89 -13.84 17.35
CA GLY A 129 -13.11 -15.28 17.39
C GLY A 129 -11.97 -16.08 18.05
N VAL A 130 -10.90 -15.43 18.50
CA VAL A 130 -9.84 -16.05 19.28
C VAL A 130 -10.13 -15.82 20.77
N HIS A 131 -10.12 -16.90 21.56
CA HIS A 131 -10.23 -16.79 23.01
C HIS A 131 -8.93 -16.31 23.62
N LEU A 132 -8.98 -15.20 24.36
CA LEU A 132 -7.80 -14.64 25.06
C LEU A 132 -7.71 -15.21 26.47
N ARG A 133 -6.49 -15.57 26.92
CA ARG A 133 -6.22 -16.13 28.23
C ARG A 133 -5.56 -15.08 29.14
N ASP A 134 -6.27 -14.69 30.19
CA ASP A 134 -5.80 -13.84 31.29
C ASP A 134 -5.32 -12.43 30.88
N PHE A 135 -5.72 -11.93 29.71
CA PHE A 135 -5.45 -10.57 29.27
C PHE A 135 -6.57 -10.03 28.39
N SER A 136 -6.61 -8.72 28.23
CA SER A 136 -7.48 -8.00 27.29
C SER A 136 -6.65 -7.29 26.21
N VAL A 137 -7.30 -6.91 25.12
CA VAL A 137 -6.64 -6.16 24.03
C VAL A 137 -6.00 -4.88 24.54
N THR A 138 -6.61 -4.22 25.53
CA THR A 138 -6.09 -2.97 26.11
C THR A 138 -4.75 -3.14 26.83
N ASP A 139 -4.47 -4.31 27.35
CA ASP A 139 -3.26 -4.58 28.14
C ASP A 139 -2.01 -4.70 27.26
N VAL A 140 -2.21 -5.02 25.98
CA VAL A 140 -1.13 -5.31 25.03
C VAL A 140 -0.92 -4.23 23.97
N ILE A 141 -1.72 -3.15 23.95
CA ILE A 141 -1.62 -2.08 22.93
C ILE A 141 -0.20 -1.51 22.83
N ASP A 142 0.46 -1.30 23.96
CA ASP A 142 1.78 -0.68 24.02
C ASP A 142 2.88 -1.54 23.40
N LEU A 143 2.69 -2.86 23.31
CA LEU A 143 3.60 -3.78 22.62
C LEU A 143 3.69 -3.49 21.10
N PHE A 144 2.65 -2.88 20.54
CA PHE A 144 2.54 -2.63 19.10
C PHE A 144 2.82 -1.18 18.73
N SER A 145 3.29 -0.37 19.66
CA SER A 145 3.65 1.03 19.37
C SER A 145 4.81 1.10 18.38
N GLY A 146 4.65 1.91 17.33
CA GLY A 146 5.66 2.08 16.28
C GLY A 146 5.61 1.03 15.14
N PHE A 147 4.71 0.06 15.20
CA PHE A 147 4.48 -0.89 14.11
C PHE A 147 3.39 -0.41 13.16
N SER A 148 3.54 -0.75 11.87
CA SER A 148 2.51 -0.49 10.86
C SER A 148 1.31 -1.42 11.03
N TYR A 149 0.17 -1.09 10.40
CA TYR A 149 -1.01 -1.96 10.35
C TYR A 149 -0.70 -3.35 9.79
N SER A 150 0.19 -3.43 8.80
CA SER A 150 0.65 -4.69 8.21
C SER A 150 1.48 -5.50 9.18
N ASP A 151 2.42 -4.85 9.88
CA ASP A 151 3.27 -5.51 10.87
C ASP A 151 2.43 -6.11 12.01
N ILE A 152 1.51 -5.32 12.57
CA ILE A 152 0.60 -5.76 13.63
C ILE A 152 -0.23 -6.96 13.17
N THR A 153 -0.74 -6.91 11.94
CA THR A 153 -1.50 -8.03 11.36
C THR A 153 -0.66 -9.30 11.27
N LYS A 154 0.59 -9.20 10.79
CA LYS A 154 1.51 -10.34 10.70
C LYS A 154 1.87 -10.90 12.07
N ILE A 155 2.16 -10.03 13.04
CA ILE A 155 2.47 -10.44 14.42
C ILE A 155 1.30 -11.22 15.02
N CYS A 156 0.07 -10.75 14.87
CA CYS A 156 -1.12 -11.48 15.33
C CYS A 156 -1.25 -12.85 14.66
N GLN A 157 -0.99 -12.94 13.36
CA GLN A 157 -1.04 -14.21 12.62
C GLN A 157 0.02 -15.20 13.13
N ILE A 158 1.24 -14.73 13.38
CA ILE A 158 2.33 -15.54 13.93
C ILE A 158 1.96 -16.03 15.34
N ALA A 159 1.43 -15.15 16.19
CA ALA A 159 1.01 -15.51 17.55
C ALA A 159 -0.10 -16.58 17.55
N ILE A 160 -1.11 -16.42 16.69
CA ILE A 160 -2.17 -17.42 16.52
C ILE A 160 -1.57 -18.75 16.02
N LYS A 161 -0.62 -18.70 15.09
CA LYS A 161 0.07 -19.90 14.61
C LYS A 161 0.81 -20.61 15.75
N TYR A 162 1.52 -19.90 16.62
CA TYR A 162 2.16 -20.48 17.80
C TYR A 162 1.14 -21.14 18.75
N MET A 163 0.03 -20.46 19.05
CA MET A 163 -1.05 -21.01 19.85
C MET A 163 -1.54 -22.36 19.29
N VAL A 164 -1.83 -22.40 17.96
CA VAL A 164 -2.33 -23.62 17.32
C VAL A 164 -1.27 -24.73 17.30
N MET A 165 -0.01 -24.39 16.98
CA MET A 165 1.08 -25.39 16.95
C MET A 165 1.38 -26.01 18.33
N ASN A 166 1.11 -25.27 19.40
CA ASN A 166 1.25 -25.76 20.79
C ASN A 166 -0.05 -26.39 21.33
N GLU A 167 -1.02 -26.68 20.46
CA GLU A 167 -2.30 -27.30 20.80
C GLU A 167 -3.09 -26.53 21.89
N GLN A 168 -2.88 -25.21 21.97
CA GLN A 168 -3.57 -24.36 22.95
C GLN A 168 -4.92 -23.90 22.37
N SER A 169 -5.95 -23.87 23.22
CA SER A 169 -7.28 -23.38 22.85
C SER A 169 -7.48 -21.88 23.06
N GLN A 170 -6.51 -21.22 23.71
CA GLN A 170 -6.56 -19.80 24.06
C GLN A 170 -5.23 -19.12 23.80
N LEU A 171 -5.29 -17.90 23.28
CA LEU A 171 -4.12 -17.07 23.04
C LEU A 171 -3.69 -16.38 24.33
N SER A 172 -2.43 -16.55 24.72
CA SER A 172 -1.83 -15.84 25.85
C SER A 172 -1.07 -14.58 25.42
N GLU A 173 -0.83 -13.67 26.35
CA GLU A 173 0.05 -12.53 26.13
C GLU A 173 1.47 -12.98 25.71
N ASN A 174 1.94 -14.12 26.25
CA ASN A 174 3.24 -14.69 25.89
C ASN A 174 3.29 -15.11 24.42
N ASP A 175 2.20 -15.65 23.85
CA ASP A 175 2.16 -16.01 22.44
C ASP A 175 2.26 -14.77 21.54
N LEU A 176 1.65 -13.63 21.95
CA LEU A 176 1.83 -12.36 21.26
C LEU A 176 3.27 -11.86 21.32
N LYS A 177 3.93 -11.98 22.47
CA LYS A 177 5.35 -11.61 22.62
C LYS A 177 6.26 -12.51 21.78
N LEU A 178 6.00 -13.81 21.73
CA LEU A 178 6.71 -14.75 20.86
C LEU A 178 6.48 -14.40 19.39
N GLY A 179 5.25 -14.09 18.99
CA GLY A 179 4.93 -13.65 17.64
C GLY A 179 5.67 -12.37 17.25
N LEU A 180 5.76 -11.41 18.17
CA LEU A 180 6.49 -10.17 17.98
C LEU A 180 8.00 -10.41 17.84
N ASN A 181 8.59 -11.21 18.71
CA ASN A 181 10.01 -11.53 18.65
C ASN A 181 10.36 -12.26 17.33
N SER A 182 9.58 -13.26 16.95
CA SER A 182 9.77 -13.96 15.67
C SER A 182 9.67 -13.00 14.49
N TYR A 183 8.70 -12.08 14.51
CA TYR A 183 8.55 -11.08 13.46
C TYR A 183 9.78 -10.14 13.38
N MET A 184 10.33 -9.75 14.54
CA MET A 184 11.53 -8.88 14.59
C MET A 184 12.79 -9.58 14.14
N ASP A 185 12.93 -10.89 14.43
CA ASP A 185 14.08 -11.69 14.01
C ASP A 185 14.09 -11.94 12.49
N ASP A 186 12.90 -12.09 11.89
CA ASP A 186 12.73 -12.30 10.45
C ASP A 186 12.82 -11.01 9.62
N ARG A 187 12.85 -9.84 10.27
CA ARG A 187 12.93 -8.55 9.60
C ARG A 187 14.34 -8.33 9.04
N PRO A 188 14.49 -7.97 7.75
CA PRO A 188 15.79 -7.57 7.23
C PRO A 188 16.35 -6.44 8.11
N LYS A 189 17.56 -6.60 8.58
CA LYS A 189 18.26 -5.52 9.29
C LYS A 189 18.70 -4.51 8.24
N ASP A 190 18.06 -3.33 8.25
CA ASP A 190 18.46 -2.17 7.44
C ASP A 190 19.91 -1.74 7.76
#